data_5355cbda12e9d9d73fb4082f636e6084
#
_entry.id   5355cbda12e9d9d73fb4082f636e6084
#
_cell.length_a   1.000
_cell.length_b   1.000
_cell.length_c   1.000
_cell.angle_alpha   90.00
_cell.angle_beta   90.00
_cell.angle_gamma   90.00
#
_symmetry.space_group_name_H-M   'P 1'
#
loop_
_entity.id
_entity.type
_entity.pdbx_description
1 polymer ?
#
loop_
_entity_poly.entity_id
_entity_poly.type
_entity_poly.pdbx_seq_one_letter_code
_entity_poly.pdbx_strand_id
1 'polypeptide(L)'
;LEDPENRAHYLRFEKKPGFDAAALGVYTLENGHIRRITGAANGISEYLCVYDCQNSSTVDILDPRITDAFLALTHEKYFERFGAEFGKGIAGFFTDEPQYFRYETAYTPVLLTEYKKAYRADVLDLLGALFVDCEEAPGFRFRYWRLMNVLYTENFMGRVYRWCLSHSCRLTGHTVEESELYTQMWCCAGVMPFYEYESIPGVDWLGRKIGTELAPRQVSSAAQQLGKKQVLTETFACAGWDVTPKELKRIAEWQYVNGVNLMCQHLYPYSIRGQRKRDYPAFYSEHNPWTDELKTFDDYFTELGYLLANSREQADVLIVHPIHSAYLMFDRANDEASVRSVGEPFNVLIERFGAAGIGHHYGDERLMEKYGSVKDGKLTIGQCTSS
;
A
#
# COMPACT_ATOMS: atom_id res chain seq x y z
N LEU A 1 20.85 4.31 7.42
CA LEU A 1 21.37 3.44 6.35
C LEU A 1 22.85 3.04 6.56
N GLU A 2 23.66 3.91 7.19
CA GLU A 2 25.05 3.55 7.50
C GLU A 2 25.14 2.39 8.50
N ASP A 3 24.23 2.35 9.49
CA ASP A 3 24.11 1.24 10.41
C ASP A 3 23.37 0.06 9.73
N PRO A 4 24.02 -1.11 9.59
CA PRO A 4 23.40 -2.29 9.03
C PRO A 4 22.09 -2.73 9.73
N GLU A 5 21.96 -2.48 11.03
CA GLU A 5 20.76 -2.85 11.80
C GLU A 5 19.51 -2.09 11.36
N ASN A 6 19.66 -0.97 10.64
CA ASN A 6 18.56 -0.16 10.15
C ASN A 6 18.11 -0.51 8.73
N ARG A 7 18.81 -1.39 8.05
CA ARG A 7 18.58 -1.72 6.65
C ARG A 7 17.36 -2.62 6.49
N ALA A 8 16.67 -2.45 5.36
CA ALA A 8 15.60 -3.36 4.98
C ALA A 8 16.15 -4.75 4.69
N HIS A 9 15.39 -5.75 5.12
CA HIS A 9 15.72 -7.15 4.94
C HIS A 9 14.87 -7.79 3.85
N TYR A 10 15.42 -8.83 3.23
CA TYR A 10 14.71 -9.69 2.29
C TYR A 10 15.22 -11.13 2.39
N LEU A 11 14.38 -12.06 1.96
CA LEU A 11 14.74 -13.47 1.94
C LEU A 11 15.24 -13.88 0.56
N ARG A 12 16.34 -14.62 0.55
CA ARG A 12 16.85 -15.32 -0.62
C ARG A 12 16.70 -16.83 -0.43
N PHE A 13 16.22 -17.51 -1.44
CA PHE A 13 15.98 -18.93 -1.45
C PHE A 13 16.96 -19.66 -2.38
N GLU A 14 17.54 -20.76 -1.91
CA GLU A 14 18.43 -21.63 -2.69
C GLU A 14 18.19 -23.10 -2.38
N LYS A 15 18.29 -23.93 -3.40
CA LYS A 15 18.36 -25.38 -3.28
C LYS A 15 19.81 -25.81 -3.28
N LYS A 16 20.20 -26.62 -2.30
CA LYS A 16 21.60 -27.07 -2.11
C LYS A 16 21.69 -28.57 -1.90
N PRO A 17 22.81 -29.20 -2.36
CA PRO A 17 23.04 -30.64 -2.10
C PRO A 17 23.49 -30.95 -0.68
N GLY A 18 23.78 -29.94 0.14
CA GLY A 18 24.27 -30.07 1.50
C GLY A 18 23.61 -29.11 2.47
N PHE A 19 23.58 -29.48 3.75
CA PHE A 19 23.11 -28.64 4.85
C PHE A 19 24.00 -27.39 4.96
N ASP A 20 23.39 -26.21 5.00
CA ASP A 20 24.08 -24.95 5.15
C ASP A 20 23.72 -24.30 6.49
N ALA A 21 24.66 -24.31 7.42
CA ALA A 21 24.48 -23.72 8.75
C ALA A 21 24.41 -22.18 8.75
N ALA A 22 24.80 -21.52 7.65
CA ALA A 22 24.72 -20.08 7.51
C ALA A 22 23.31 -19.58 7.10
N ALA A 23 22.42 -20.49 6.68
CA ALA A 23 21.05 -20.15 6.35
C ALA A 23 20.25 -19.77 7.60
N LEU A 24 19.33 -18.82 7.46
CA LEU A 24 18.35 -18.47 8.48
C LEU A 24 17.45 -19.68 8.84
N GLY A 25 17.10 -20.48 7.83
CA GLY A 25 16.38 -21.73 7.99
C GLY A 25 16.74 -22.72 6.88
N VAL A 26 16.84 -24.01 7.25
CA VAL A 26 17.07 -25.11 6.32
C VAL A 26 15.91 -26.10 6.42
N TYR A 27 15.39 -26.53 5.27
CA TYR A 27 14.20 -27.36 5.19
C TYR A 27 14.39 -28.53 4.24
N THR A 28 13.53 -29.52 4.41
CA THR A 28 13.31 -30.62 3.46
C THR A 28 11.85 -30.65 3.05
N LEU A 29 11.58 -31.19 1.87
CA LEU A 29 10.22 -31.45 1.38
C LEU A 29 10.03 -32.96 1.28
N GLU A 30 9.16 -33.52 2.12
CA GLU A 30 8.90 -34.95 2.19
C GLU A 30 7.38 -35.21 2.06
N ASN A 31 6.99 -35.98 1.07
CA ASN A 31 5.57 -36.31 0.81
C ASN A 31 4.64 -35.10 0.76
N GLY A 32 5.11 -33.98 0.22
CA GLY A 32 4.34 -32.72 0.12
C GLY A 32 4.32 -31.86 1.38
N HIS A 33 5.03 -32.28 2.45
CA HIS A 33 5.16 -31.52 3.70
C HIS A 33 6.55 -30.91 3.84
N ILE A 34 6.60 -29.66 4.26
CA ILE A 34 7.86 -28.98 4.56
C ILE A 34 8.24 -29.20 6.03
N ARG A 35 9.52 -29.45 6.27
CA ARG A 35 10.06 -29.65 7.62
C ARG A 35 11.36 -28.89 7.80
N ARG A 36 11.44 -28.05 8.82
CA ARG A 36 12.70 -27.43 9.25
C ARG A 36 13.63 -28.48 9.84
N ILE A 37 14.91 -28.39 9.51
CA ILE A 37 15.97 -29.25 10.05
C ILE A 37 17.11 -28.40 10.63
N THR A 38 17.77 -28.90 11.65
CA THR A 38 18.81 -28.18 12.40
C THR A 38 20.22 -28.76 12.20
N GLY A 39 20.39 -29.72 11.31
CA GLY A 39 21.66 -30.33 10.98
C GLY A 39 21.57 -31.24 9.76
N ALA A 40 22.72 -31.65 9.24
CA ALA A 40 22.77 -32.60 8.14
C ALA A 40 22.13 -33.94 8.54
N ALA A 41 21.34 -34.52 7.66
CA ALA A 41 20.64 -35.79 7.86
C ALA A 41 20.92 -36.74 6.70
N ASN A 42 21.06 -38.04 7.03
CA ASN A 42 21.29 -39.09 6.03
C ASN A 42 20.03 -39.24 5.15
N GLY A 43 20.26 -39.46 3.85
CA GLY A 43 19.19 -39.73 2.90
C GLY A 43 18.56 -38.47 2.30
N ILE A 44 18.96 -37.27 2.69
CA ILE A 44 18.52 -36.00 2.09
C ILE A 44 19.48 -35.64 0.97
N SER A 45 18.96 -35.55 -0.25
CA SER A 45 19.72 -35.19 -1.44
C SER A 45 19.62 -33.71 -1.82
N GLU A 46 18.58 -33.00 -1.33
CA GLU A 46 18.35 -31.59 -1.60
C GLU A 46 17.84 -30.89 -0.34
N TYR A 47 18.47 -29.79 0.01
CA TYR A 47 18.13 -28.93 1.12
C TYR A 47 17.57 -27.61 0.59
N LEU A 48 16.46 -27.16 1.17
CA LEU A 48 15.84 -25.86 0.87
C LEU A 48 16.38 -24.83 1.88
N CYS A 49 17.24 -23.95 1.42
CA CYS A 49 17.91 -22.97 2.27
C CYS A 49 17.32 -21.57 2.08
N VAL A 50 16.93 -20.93 3.17
CA VAL A 50 16.43 -19.55 3.19
C VAL A 50 17.45 -18.68 3.93
N TYR A 51 17.85 -17.58 3.32
CA TYR A 51 18.84 -16.63 3.86
C TYR A 51 18.18 -15.30 4.14
N ASP A 52 18.56 -14.67 5.26
CA ASP A 52 18.28 -13.28 5.54
C ASP A 52 19.37 -12.41 4.88
N CYS A 53 18.96 -11.54 3.99
CA CYS A 53 19.82 -10.60 3.28
C CYS A 53 19.39 -9.17 3.56
N GLN A 54 20.34 -8.23 3.48
CA GLN A 54 20.08 -6.81 3.72
C GLN A 54 20.22 -5.99 2.44
N ASN A 55 19.34 -5.03 2.28
CA ASN A 55 19.45 -4.02 1.24
C ASN A 55 20.10 -2.73 1.77
N SER A 56 21.13 -2.24 1.09
CA SER A 56 21.89 -1.07 1.54
C SER A 56 21.26 0.29 1.14
N SER A 57 20.20 0.29 0.34
CA SER A 57 19.58 1.52 -0.18
C SER A 57 18.27 1.92 0.51
N THR A 58 17.69 1.03 1.31
CA THR A 58 16.41 1.26 2.00
C THR A 58 16.49 0.86 3.48
N VAL A 59 15.64 1.47 4.30
CA VAL A 59 15.51 1.16 5.73
C VAL A 59 14.36 0.17 5.98
N ASP A 60 14.42 -0.54 7.12
CA ASP A 60 13.35 -1.46 7.53
C ASP A 60 12.18 -0.71 8.19
N ILE A 61 11.24 -0.23 7.39
CA ILE A 61 10.04 0.46 7.90
C ILE A 61 9.08 -0.45 8.69
N LEU A 62 9.29 -1.77 8.67
CA LEU A 62 8.52 -2.72 9.46
C LEU A 62 9.01 -2.77 10.92
N ASP A 63 10.22 -2.27 11.19
CA ASP A 63 10.73 -2.12 12.55
C ASP A 63 10.27 -0.78 13.14
N PRO A 64 9.51 -0.78 14.24
CA PRO A 64 9.02 0.46 14.86
C PRO A 64 10.13 1.40 15.32
N ARG A 65 11.33 0.87 15.66
CA ARG A 65 12.47 1.68 16.08
C ARG A 65 12.96 2.60 14.94
N ILE A 66 12.87 2.13 13.70
CA ILE A 66 13.25 2.90 12.51
C ILE A 66 12.29 4.06 12.30
N THR A 67 11.00 3.84 12.46
CA THR A 67 10.00 4.92 12.37
C THR A 67 10.19 5.94 13.49
N ASP A 68 10.47 5.51 14.70
CA ASP A 68 10.75 6.43 15.82
C ASP A 68 12.00 7.28 15.53
N ALA A 69 13.06 6.68 15.00
CA ALA A 69 14.26 7.41 14.57
C ALA A 69 13.97 8.39 13.42
N PHE A 70 13.15 7.97 12.44
CA PHE A 70 12.71 8.85 11.35
C PHE A 70 11.94 10.07 11.86
N LEU A 71 10.99 9.86 12.77
CA LEU A 71 10.23 10.96 13.39
C LEU A 71 11.16 11.92 14.16
N ALA A 72 12.10 11.39 14.92
CA ALA A 72 13.06 12.20 15.68
C ALA A 72 13.99 13.02 14.77
N LEU A 73 14.40 12.46 13.63
CA LEU A 73 15.33 13.12 12.68
C LEU A 73 14.64 14.11 11.74
N THR A 74 13.32 14.02 11.58
CA THR A 74 12.55 14.85 10.65
C THR A 74 11.45 15.62 11.35
N HIS A 75 10.37 14.99 11.71
CA HIS A 75 9.15 15.60 12.22
C HIS A 75 9.37 16.41 13.51
N GLU A 76 10.12 15.84 14.47
CA GLU A 76 10.46 16.54 15.70
C GLU A 76 11.30 17.81 15.44
N LYS A 77 12.20 17.80 14.43
CA LYS A 77 12.99 18.98 14.05
C LYS A 77 12.13 20.11 13.50
N TYR A 78 11.09 19.77 12.74
CA TYR A 78 10.10 20.75 12.29
C TYR A 78 9.29 21.28 13.48
N PHE A 79 8.86 20.41 14.38
CA PHE A 79 8.08 20.80 15.54
C PHE A 79 8.89 21.66 16.53
N GLU A 80 10.13 21.30 16.83
CA GLU A 80 11.05 22.12 17.65
C GLU A 80 11.17 23.56 17.14
N ARG A 81 11.18 23.74 15.80
CA ARG A 81 11.39 25.04 15.18
C ARG A 81 10.09 25.80 14.89
N PHE A 82 9.05 25.12 14.55
CA PHE A 82 7.81 25.70 13.99
C PHE A 82 6.55 25.25 14.74
N GLY A 83 6.64 24.70 15.94
CA GLY A 83 5.52 24.10 16.66
C GLY A 83 4.33 25.05 16.84
N ALA A 84 4.54 26.36 16.96
CA ALA A 84 3.48 27.35 17.03
C ALA A 84 2.63 27.46 15.75
N GLU A 85 3.15 27.02 14.63
CA GLU A 85 2.49 27.03 13.30
C GLU A 85 1.75 25.73 13.00
N PHE A 86 1.93 24.70 13.81
CA PHE A 86 1.27 23.41 13.60
C PHE A 86 -0.25 23.54 13.79
N GLY A 87 -0.98 22.96 12.85
CA GLY A 87 -2.44 23.12 12.76
C GLY A 87 -2.90 24.47 12.21
N LYS A 88 -1.98 25.35 11.81
CA LYS A 88 -2.21 26.67 11.23
C LYS A 88 -1.49 26.80 9.88
N GLY A 89 -0.29 27.40 9.87
CA GLY A 89 0.55 27.51 8.68
C GLY A 89 1.09 26.15 8.20
N ILE A 90 1.37 25.22 9.15
CA ILE A 90 1.72 23.82 8.84
C ILE A 90 0.49 22.95 9.12
N ALA A 91 -0.26 22.63 8.09
CA ALA A 91 -1.50 21.88 8.18
C ALA A 91 -1.26 20.37 8.39
N GLY A 92 -0.15 19.83 7.90
CA GLY A 92 0.14 18.40 7.98
C GLY A 92 1.40 17.99 7.24
N PHE A 93 1.58 16.69 7.13
CA PHE A 93 2.65 16.04 6.40
C PHE A 93 2.09 15.18 5.28
N PHE A 94 2.89 15.01 4.23
CA PHE A 94 2.61 14.13 3.11
C PHE A 94 3.62 12.99 3.10
N THR A 95 3.17 11.75 2.98
CA THR A 95 4.00 10.57 2.77
C THR A 95 3.89 10.10 1.33
N ASP A 96 5.05 9.96 0.69
CA ASP A 96 5.16 9.56 -0.69
C ASP A 96 5.66 8.12 -0.77
N GLU A 97 4.83 7.21 -1.25
CA GLU A 97 5.11 5.81 -1.56
C GLU A 97 5.86 4.98 -0.48
N PRO A 98 5.50 5.02 0.80
CA PRO A 98 6.14 4.14 1.77
C PRO A 98 5.89 2.68 1.41
N GLN A 99 6.96 1.88 1.44
CA GLN A 99 6.92 0.47 1.06
C GLN A 99 7.99 -0.31 1.78
N TYR A 100 7.78 -1.61 2.00
CA TYR A 100 8.87 -2.50 2.36
C TYR A 100 9.72 -2.82 1.12
N PHE A 101 10.84 -3.54 1.29
CA PHE A 101 11.70 -3.86 0.15
C PHE A 101 10.97 -4.74 -0.87
N ARG A 102 10.65 -4.18 -2.05
CA ARG A 102 9.75 -4.80 -3.04
C ARG A 102 10.42 -5.67 -4.11
N TYR A 103 11.74 -5.63 -4.19
CA TYR A 103 12.45 -6.29 -5.29
C TYR A 103 12.72 -7.76 -5.04
N GLU A 104 12.55 -8.21 -3.79
CA GLU A 104 12.68 -9.60 -3.36
C GLU A 104 11.57 -9.94 -2.36
N THR A 105 11.58 -11.15 -1.79
CA THR A 105 10.63 -11.52 -0.73
C THR A 105 10.94 -10.73 0.53
N ALA A 106 10.12 -9.73 0.84
CA ALA A 106 10.32 -8.85 1.99
C ALA A 106 10.33 -9.63 3.31
N TYR A 107 11.22 -9.24 4.21
CA TYR A 107 11.38 -9.81 5.53
C TYR A 107 11.76 -8.72 6.53
N THR A 108 11.56 -8.99 7.80
CA THR A 108 12.09 -8.21 8.92
C THR A 108 12.38 -9.13 10.10
N PRO A 109 13.48 -8.93 10.84
CA PRO A 109 13.74 -9.66 12.08
C PRO A 109 12.66 -9.50 13.15
N VAL A 110 11.86 -8.44 13.09
CA VAL A 110 10.69 -8.21 13.97
C VAL A 110 9.69 -9.36 13.92
N LEU A 111 9.61 -10.08 12.79
CA LEU A 111 8.76 -11.26 12.64
C LEU A 111 9.08 -12.37 13.63
N LEU A 112 10.32 -12.51 14.08
CA LEU A 112 10.70 -13.54 15.06
C LEU A 112 9.90 -13.44 16.37
N THR A 113 9.59 -12.22 16.77
CA THR A 113 8.81 -11.94 17.98
C THR A 113 7.33 -11.77 17.70
N GLU A 114 6.98 -11.00 16.69
CA GLU A 114 5.58 -10.65 16.42
C GLU A 114 4.78 -11.83 15.85
N TYR A 115 5.38 -12.71 15.05
CA TYR A 115 4.72 -13.92 14.57
C TYR A 115 4.42 -14.89 15.74
N LYS A 116 5.38 -15.05 16.65
CA LYS A 116 5.19 -15.87 17.87
C LYS A 116 4.09 -15.30 18.77
N LYS A 117 4.04 -13.98 18.89
CA LYS A 117 3.00 -13.27 19.65
C LYS A 117 1.62 -13.44 19.02
N ALA A 118 1.52 -13.29 17.70
CA ALA A 118 0.25 -13.35 16.97
C ALA A 118 -0.29 -14.78 16.83
N TYR A 119 0.58 -15.78 16.57
CA TYR A 119 0.16 -17.12 16.16
C TYR A 119 0.65 -18.23 17.10
N ARG A 120 1.41 -17.91 18.14
CA ARG A 120 2.00 -18.87 19.11
C ARG A 120 2.86 -19.95 18.44
N ALA A 121 3.53 -19.60 17.34
CA ALA A 121 4.37 -20.46 16.53
C ALA A 121 5.67 -19.72 16.14
N ASP A 122 6.73 -20.45 15.85
CA ASP A 122 7.96 -19.87 15.32
C ASP A 122 7.82 -19.69 13.80
N VAL A 123 8.05 -18.47 13.31
CA VAL A 123 8.00 -18.17 11.87
C VAL A 123 9.05 -18.99 11.10
N LEU A 124 10.17 -19.31 11.73
CA LEU A 124 11.25 -20.08 11.10
C LEU A 124 10.87 -21.54 10.85
N ASP A 125 9.85 -22.08 11.51
CA ASP A 125 9.47 -23.49 11.30
C ASP A 125 8.96 -23.75 9.88
N LEU A 126 8.35 -22.74 9.25
CA LEU A 126 7.71 -22.86 7.93
C LEU A 126 8.17 -21.80 6.91
N LEU A 127 9.24 -21.05 7.19
CA LEU A 127 9.64 -19.93 6.32
C LEU A 127 9.94 -20.39 4.88
N GLY A 128 10.42 -21.62 4.68
CA GLY A 128 10.63 -22.21 3.37
C GLY A 128 9.34 -22.37 2.54
N ALA A 129 8.16 -22.43 3.19
CA ALA A 129 6.87 -22.56 2.51
C ALA A 129 6.47 -21.29 1.72
N LEU A 130 7.20 -20.18 1.89
CA LEU A 130 7.06 -19.00 0.99
C LEU A 130 7.53 -19.29 -0.43
N PHE A 131 8.41 -20.27 -0.63
CA PHE A 131 9.15 -20.50 -1.87
C PHE A 131 8.82 -21.82 -2.56
N VAL A 132 8.12 -22.73 -1.88
CA VAL A 132 7.75 -24.03 -2.44
C VAL A 132 6.30 -24.32 -2.14
N ASP A 133 5.67 -25.06 -3.06
CA ASP A 133 4.33 -25.56 -2.83
C ASP A 133 4.37 -26.80 -1.95
N CYS A 134 3.64 -26.75 -0.85
CA CYS A 134 3.51 -27.81 0.13
C CYS A 134 2.17 -27.67 0.85
N GLU A 135 1.79 -28.66 1.64
CA GLU A 135 0.50 -28.68 2.35
C GLU A 135 0.34 -27.48 3.29
N GLU A 136 1.45 -27.04 3.90
CA GLU A 136 1.46 -25.93 4.86
C GLU A 136 1.47 -24.53 4.19
N ALA A 137 1.82 -24.44 2.90
CA ALA A 137 2.12 -23.18 2.23
C ALA A 137 0.95 -22.19 2.24
N PRO A 138 -0.29 -22.55 1.87
CA PRO A 138 -1.37 -21.56 1.84
C PRO A 138 -1.63 -20.95 3.21
N GLY A 139 -1.71 -21.78 4.25
CA GLY A 139 -1.97 -21.31 5.61
C GLY A 139 -0.81 -20.51 6.21
N PHE A 140 0.43 -20.84 5.86
CA PHE A 140 1.60 -20.09 6.30
C PHE A 140 1.71 -18.76 5.56
N ARG A 141 1.60 -18.75 4.22
CA ARG A 141 1.62 -17.53 3.37
C ARG A 141 0.56 -16.53 3.84
N PHE A 142 -0.68 -17.01 4.13
CA PHE A 142 -1.73 -16.16 4.67
C PHE A 142 -1.32 -15.46 5.98
N ARG A 143 -0.81 -16.19 6.97
CA ARG A 143 -0.37 -15.62 8.25
C ARG A 143 0.81 -14.68 8.08
N TYR A 144 1.76 -15.03 7.23
CA TYR A 144 2.95 -14.23 6.95
C TYR A 144 2.58 -12.87 6.34
N TRP A 145 1.88 -12.87 5.22
CA TRP A 145 1.54 -11.63 4.52
C TRP A 145 0.54 -10.76 5.27
N ARG A 146 -0.40 -11.38 5.97
CA ARG A 146 -1.29 -10.65 6.87
C ARG A 146 -0.51 -9.93 7.96
N LEU A 147 0.46 -10.58 8.59
CA LEU A 147 1.30 -9.95 9.60
C LEU A 147 2.21 -8.89 9.00
N MET A 148 2.80 -9.11 7.82
CA MET A 148 3.58 -8.10 7.10
C MET A 148 2.76 -6.82 6.86
N ASN A 149 1.50 -6.95 6.43
CA ASN A 149 0.61 -5.81 6.26
C ASN A 149 0.27 -5.13 7.60
N VAL A 150 0.10 -5.87 8.68
CA VAL A 150 -0.10 -5.30 10.03
C VAL A 150 1.13 -4.50 10.46
N LEU A 151 2.34 -5.06 10.31
CA LEU A 151 3.59 -4.37 10.67
C LEU A 151 3.78 -3.10 9.83
N TYR A 152 3.53 -3.18 8.54
CA TYR A 152 3.60 -2.03 7.64
C TYR A 152 2.65 -0.90 8.07
N THR A 153 1.40 -1.23 8.32
CA THR A 153 0.39 -0.23 8.67
C THR A 153 0.57 0.31 10.09
N GLU A 154 0.88 -0.53 11.08
CA GLU A 154 0.99 -0.10 12.49
C GLU A 154 2.34 0.51 12.83
N ASN A 155 3.44 -0.10 12.36
CA ASN A 155 4.78 0.31 12.74
C ASN A 155 5.30 1.51 11.96
N PHE A 156 4.80 1.76 10.75
CA PHE A 156 5.13 2.97 10.00
C PHE A 156 3.96 3.96 10.03
N MET A 157 2.92 3.74 9.24
CA MET A 157 1.85 4.72 9.06
C MET A 157 1.12 5.07 10.36
N GLY A 158 0.78 4.07 11.15
CA GLY A 158 0.10 4.27 12.43
C GLY A 158 0.94 5.11 13.41
N ARG A 159 2.27 4.94 13.42
CA ARG A 159 3.16 5.76 14.26
C ARG A 159 3.24 7.20 13.77
N VAL A 160 3.47 7.40 12.46
CA VAL A 160 3.51 8.75 11.87
C VAL A 160 2.16 9.46 12.06
N TYR A 161 1.05 8.77 11.82
CA TYR A 161 -0.29 9.30 12.01
C TYR A 161 -0.56 9.74 13.46
N ARG A 162 -0.26 8.89 14.43
CA ARG A 162 -0.42 9.22 15.85
C ARG A 162 0.45 10.39 16.26
N TRP A 163 1.69 10.46 15.75
CA TRP A 163 2.55 11.61 15.97
C TRP A 163 1.92 12.89 15.40
N CYS A 164 1.46 12.88 14.16
CA CYS A 164 0.80 14.04 13.54
C CYS A 164 -0.40 14.53 14.36
N LEU A 165 -1.29 13.61 14.76
CA LEU A 165 -2.46 13.96 15.55
C LEU A 165 -2.09 14.56 16.92
N SER A 166 -1.08 14.01 17.60
CA SER A 166 -0.62 14.55 18.89
C SER A 166 0.02 15.94 18.80
N HIS A 167 0.42 16.34 17.59
CA HIS A 167 1.00 17.64 17.28
C HIS A 167 0.07 18.56 16.46
N SER A 168 -1.24 18.30 16.49
CA SER A 168 -2.27 19.10 15.80
C SER A 168 -2.10 19.18 14.28
N CYS A 169 -1.43 18.22 13.69
CA CYS A 169 -1.22 18.08 12.26
C CYS A 169 -2.05 16.94 11.66
N ARG A 170 -2.29 17.04 10.37
CA ARG A 170 -2.89 15.96 9.58
C ARG A 170 -1.81 15.17 8.85
N LEU A 171 -2.09 13.91 8.53
CA LEU A 171 -1.30 13.09 7.65
C LEU A 171 -2.08 12.82 6.38
N THR A 172 -1.45 12.93 5.23
CA THR A 172 -1.93 12.52 3.92
C THR A 172 -0.81 11.88 3.14
N GLY A 173 -1.10 11.32 2.00
CA GLY A 173 -0.14 10.68 1.09
C GLY A 173 -0.81 9.57 0.31
N HIS A 174 -0.03 8.60 -0.11
CA HIS A 174 -0.49 7.43 -0.83
C HIS A 174 0.52 6.29 -0.67
N THR A 175 0.10 5.08 -1.01
CA THR A 175 0.99 3.93 -1.14
C THR A 175 1.61 3.92 -2.55
N VAL A 176 2.13 2.78 -2.97
CA VAL A 176 2.64 2.56 -4.31
C VAL A 176 1.98 1.32 -4.91
N GLU A 177 1.84 1.30 -6.24
CA GLU A 177 1.35 0.12 -6.98
C GLU A 177 -0.08 -0.30 -6.59
N GLU A 178 -0.98 0.67 -6.40
CA GLU A 178 -2.36 0.41 -5.95
C GLU A 178 -3.26 -0.23 -7.01
N SER A 179 -2.82 -0.26 -8.27
CA SER A 179 -3.67 -0.60 -9.43
C SER A 179 -3.98 -2.08 -9.58
N GLU A 180 -3.18 -2.97 -8.98
CA GLU A 180 -3.31 -4.42 -9.13
C GLU A 180 -3.04 -5.15 -7.81
N LEU A 181 -3.78 -6.23 -7.54
CA LEU A 181 -3.56 -7.06 -6.32
C LEU A 181 -2.13 -7.60 -6.25
N TYR A 182 -1.58 -8.02 -7.38
CA TYR A 182 -0.24 -8.61 -7.43
C TYR A 182 0.83 -7.59 -7.04
N THR A 183 0.75 -6.37 -7.58
CA THR A 183 1.73 -5.33 -7.27
C THR A 183 1.56 -4.78 -5.85
N GLN A 184 0.36 -4.74 -5.29
CA GLN A 184 0.14 -4.44 -3.87
C GLN A 184 0.87 -5.43 -2.96
N MET A 185 0.91 -6.71 -3.33
CA MET A 185 1.66 -7.72 -2.57
C MET A 185 3.16 -7.45 -2.54
N TRP A 186 3.73 -6.84 -3.59
CA TRP A 186 5.16 -6.47 -3.62
C TRP A 186 5.53 -5.39 -2.61
N CYS A 187 4.62 -4.48 -2.34
CA CYS A 187 4.95 -3.21 -1.70
C CYS A 187 4.47 -3.12 -0.26
N CYS A 188 3.31 -3.68 0.03
CA CYS A 188 2.64 -3.45 1.31
C CYS A 188 1.69 -4.58 1.74
N ALA A 189 1.54 -5.64 0.94
CA ALA A 189 0.57 -6.72 1.15
C ALA A 189 -0.88 -6.23 1.30
N GLY A 190 -1.27 -5.22 0.51
CA GLY A 190 -2.62 -4.66 0.48
C GLY A 190 -2.72 -3.24 1.00
N VAL A 191 -3.45 -2.41 0.27
CA VAL A 191 -3.46 -0.95 0.47
C VAL A 191 -4.59 -0.46 1.39
N MET A 192 -5.76 -1.08 1.40
CA MET A 192 -6.93 -0.51 2.08
C MET A 192 -6.74 -0.27 3.58
N PRO A 193 -6.08 -1.15 4.36
CA PRO A 193 -5.81 -0.88 5.78
C PRO A 193 -4.87 0.31 6.04
N PHE A 194 -4.06 0.70 5.06
CA PHE A 194 -3.19 1.87 5.15
C PHE A 194 -3.99 3.17 5.30
N TYR A 195 -5.10 3.29 4.58
CA TYR A 195 -5.95 4.48 4.58
C TYR A 195 -6.59 4.80 5.94
N GLU A 196 -6.59 3.84 6.87
CA GLU A 196 -7.00 4.10 8.25
C GLU A 196 -6.12 5.16 8.92
N TYR A 197 -4.82 5.12 8.62
CA TYR A 197 -3.80 5.97 9.23
C TYR A 197 -3.50 7.24 8.43
N GLU A 198 -4.45 7.72 7.67
CA GLU A 198 -4.39 9.01 7.01
C GLU A 198 -5.57 9.88 7.40
N SER A 199 -5.33 11.15 7.70
CA SER A 199 -6.40 12.14 7.90
C SER A 199 -7.14 12.42 6.62
N ILE A 200 -6.40 12.41 5.51
CA ILE A 200 -6.88 12.54 4.13
C ILE A 200 -6.25 11.38 3.35
N PRO A 201 -6.97 10.27 3.17
CA PRO A 201 -6.47 9.16 2.38
C PRO A 201 -6.20 9.56 0.94
N GLY A 202 -5.12 9.04 0.38
CA GLY A 202 -4.74 9.37 -0.98
C GLY A 202 -4.37 8.17 -1.84
N VAL A 203 -4.33 8.43 -3.15
CA VAL A 203 -3.93 7.51 -4.20
C VAL A 203 -3.02 8.23 -5.19
N ASP A 204 -2.09 7.52 -5.81
CA ASP A 204 -1.32 8.01 -6.94
C ASP A 204 -1.87 7.47 -8.26
N TRP A 205 -1.95 8.34 -9.26
CA TRP A 205 -2.39 7.97 -10.61
C TRP A 205 -1.53 8.63 -11.68
N LEU A 206 -0.60 7.85 -12.23
CA LEU A 206 0.37 8.33 -13.22
C LEU A 206 -0.09 8.10 -14.66
N GLY A 207 0.41 8.95 -15.57
CA GLY A 207 0.23 8.81 -17.00
C GLY A 207 -1.10 9.32 -17.53
N ARG A 208 -1.37 9.01 -18.79
CA ARG A 208 -2.53 9.49 -19.56
C ARG A 208 -3.70 8.50 -19.62
N LYS A 209 -3.43 7.25 -19.30
CA LYS A 209 -4.44 6.20 -19.45
C LYS A 209 -5.38 6.21 -18.24
N ILE A 210 -6.66 6.12 -18.54
CA ILE A 210 -7.66 5.72 -17.56
C ILE A 210 -7.58 4.19 -17.47
N GLY A 211 -7.47 3.67 -16.26
CA GLY A 211 -7.42 2.23 -15.99
C GLY A 211 -8.71 1.70 -15.41
N THR A 212 -8.59 0.59 -14.68
CA THR A 212 -9.68 0.08 -13.86
C THR A 212 -9.96 1.04 -12.71
N GLU A 213 -11.17 1.06 -12.21
CA GLU A 213 -11.54 1.91 -11.06
C GLU A 213 -10.96 1.43 -9.71
N LEU A 214 -10.16 0.35 -9.71
CA LEU A 214 -9.65 -0.28 -8.48
C LEU A 214 -8.94 0.72 -7.57
N ALA A 215 -7.94 1.42 -8.06
CA ALA A 215 -7.15 2.33 -7.24
C ALA A 215 -7.97 3.47 -6.62
N PRO A 216 -8.69 4.32 -7.37
CA PRO A 216 -9.48 5.39 -6.76
C PRO A 216 -10.67 4.87 -5.93
N ARG A 217 -11.25 3.72 -6.28
CA ARG A 217 -12.38 3.15 -5.56
C ARG A 217 -11.98 2.50 -4.24
N GLN A 218 -10.78 1.93 -4.14
CA GLN A 218 -10.21 1.42 -2.87
C GLN A 218 -10.12 2.54 -1.83
N VAL A 219 -9.45 3.63 -2.18
CA VAL A 219 -9.24 4.76 -1.26
C VAL A 219 -10.56 5.42 -0.88
N SER A 220 -11.46 5.64 -1.84
CA SER A 220 -12.75 6.27 -1.56
C SER A 220 -13.67 5.38 -0.71
N SER A 221 -13.67 4.06 -0.94
CA SER A 221 -14.42 3.11 -0.11
C SER A 221 -13.96 3.14 1.34
N ALA A 222 -12.65 3.04 1.58
CA ALA A 222 -12.08 3.11 2.91
C ALA A 222 -12.34 4.48 3.57
N ALA A 223 -12.19 5.58 2.84
CA ALA A 223 -12.46 6.92 3.35
C ALA A 223 -13.90 7.08 3.83
N GLN A 224 -14.89 6.66 3.03
CA GLN A 224 -16.29 6.78 3.39
C GLN A 224 -16.66 5.85 4.56
N GLN A 225 -16.15 4.63 4.58
CA GLN A 225 -16.33 3.70 5.71
C GLN A 225 -15.78 4.28 7.02
N LEU A 226 -14.64 4.95 6.95
CA LEU A 226 -13.97 5.55 8.10
C LEU A 226 -14.42 7.00 8.41
N GLY A 227 -15.40 7.52 7.67
CA GLY A 227 -15.96 8.87 7.87
C GLY A 227 -15.03 10.01 7.49
N LYS A 228 -14.08 9.78 6.60
CA LYS A 228 -13.15 10.80 6.09
C LYS A 228 -13.75 11.50 4.89
N LYS A 229 -13.76 12.84 4.94
CA LYS A 229 -14.45 13.66 3.94
C LYS A 229 -13.67 13.90 2.66
N GLN A 230 -12.33 13.97 2.79
CA GLN A 230 -11.44 14.28 1.69
C GLN A 230 -10.69 13.02 1.25
N VAL A 231 -10.58 12.85 -0.06
CA VAL A 231 -9.82 11.77 -0.72
C VAL A 231 -8.91 12.43 -1.74
N LEU A 232 -7.62 12.32 -1.50
CA LEU A 232 -6.59 12.95 -2.31
C LEU A 232 -6.19 12.06 -3.49
N THR A 233 -5.80 12.66 -4.60
CA THR A 233 -4.99 12.01 -5.63
C THR A 233 -3.73 12.82 -5.90
N GLU A 234 -2.58 12.17 -5.93
CA GLU A 234 -1.45 12.67 -6.70
C GLU A 234 -1.66 12.27 -8.15
N THR A 235 -1.54 13.21 -9.08
CA THR A 235 -1.97 12.92 -10.44
C THR A 235 -1.20 13.71 -11.49
N PHE A 236 -1.26 13.21 -12.74
CA PHE A 236 -0.71 13.81 -13.95
C PHE A 236 0.79 13.60 -14.19
N ALA A 237 1.55 13.10 -13.22
CA ALA A 237 2.91 12.70 -13.49
C ALA A 237 2.98 11.70 -14.67
N CYS A 238 4.07 11.71 -15.42
CA CYS A 238 4.25 10.85 -16.61
C CYS A 238 3.25 11.11 -17.76
N ALA A 239 2.43 12.17 -17.70
CA ALA A 239 1.51 12.50 -18.78
C ALA A 239 2.20 13.10 -20.03
N GLY A 240 3.45 13.56 -19.88
CA GLY A 240 4.25 14.15 -20.96
C GLY A 240 4.01 15.64 -21.18
N TRP A 241 4.95 16.30 -21.85
CA TRP A 241 4.89 17.75 -22.10
C TRP A 241 3.79 18.18 -23.08
N ASP A 242 3.30 17.26 -23.90
CA ASP A 242 2.29 17.49 -24.92
C ASP A 242 0.85 17.22 -24.43
N VAL A 243 0.68 16.92 -23.14
CA VAL A 243 -0.65 16.72 -22.54
C VAL A 243 -1.48 18.01 -22.63
N THR A 244 -2.74 17.86 -22.95
CA THR A 244 -3.68 19.00 -23.08
C THR A 244 -4.56 19.14 -21.82
N PRO A 245 -5.07 20.35 -21.52
CA PRO A 245 -6.04 20.53 -20.43
C PRO A 245 -7.28 19.63 -20.54
N LYS A 246 -7.71 19.33 -21.77
CA LYS A 246 -8.83 18.39 -22.02
C LYS A 246 -8.51 16.96 -21.55
N GLU A 247 -7.28 16.51 -21.77
CA GLU A 247 -6.83 15.20 -21.30
C GLU A 247 -6.69 15.16 -19.78
N LEU A 248 -6.09 16.21 -19.19
CA LEU A 248 -6.01 16.35 -17.74
C LEU A 248 -7.40 16.35 -17.09
N LYS A 249 -8.35 17.10 -17.67
CA LYS A 249 -9.74 17.12 -17.20
C LYS A 249 -10.38 15.73 -17.24
N ARG A 250 -10.20 14.98 -18.32
CA ARG A 250 -10.73 13.62 -18.47
C ARG A 250 -10.15 12.67 -17.41
N ILE A 251 -8.85 12.75 -17.13
CA ILE A 251 -8.18 11.93 -16.11
C ILE A 251 -8.71 12.26 -14.71
N ALA A 252 -8.82 13.55 -14.41
CA ALA A 252 -9.31 14.01 -13.12
C ALA A 252 -10.80 13.68 -12.91
N GLU A 253 -11.66 13.91 -13.89
CA GLU A 253 -13.09 13.60 -13.81
C GLU A 253 -13.33 12.08 -13.59
N TRP A 254 -12.54 11.24 -14.25
CA TRP A 254 -12.60 9.80 -14.00
C TRP A 254 -12.26 9.42 -12.55
N GLN A 255 -11.25 10.06 -11.95
CA GLN A 255 -10.93 9.86 -10.54
C GLN A 255 -12.04 10.40 -9.62
N TYR A 256 -12.59 11.58 -9.95
CA TYR A 256 -13.63 12.23 -9.15
C TYR A 256 -14.94 11.43 -9.15
N VAL A 257 -15.34 10.84 -10.27
CA VAL A 257 -16.53 9.96 -10.29
C VAL A 257 -16.31 8.65 -9.53
N ASN A 258 -15.06 8.30 -9.26
CA ASN A 258 -14.69 7.16 -8.41
C ASN A 258 -14.39 7.55 -6.96
N GLY A 259 -14.75 8.78 -6.56
CA GLY A 259 -14.80 9.23 -5.17
C GLY A 259 -13.61 10.05 -4.69
N VAL A 260 -12.63 10.35 -5.55
CA VAL A 260 -11.60 11.37 -5.28
C VAL A 260 -12.26 12.75 -5.24
N ASN A 261 -11.76 13.66 -4.40
CA ASN A 261 -12.31 15.02 -4.28
C ASN A 261 -11.28 16.09 -3.90
N LEU A 262 -10.01 15.72 -3.86
CA LEU A 262 -8.88 16.63 -3.61
C LEU A 262 -7.73 16.26 -4.54
N MET A 263 -7.22 17.25 -5.28
CA MET A 263 -6.18 17.02 -6.27
C MET A 263 -4.85 17.61 -5.80
N CYS A 264 -3.81 16.79 -5.83
CA CYS A 264 -2.42 17.18 -5.73
C CYS A 264 -1.78 16.96 -7.11
N GLN A 265 -1.70 18.03 -7.90
CA GLN A 265 -1.16 17.93 -9.25
C GLN A 265 0.37 17.81 -9.21
N HIS A 266 0.94 16.84 -9.86
CA HIS A 266 2.36 16.67 -10.07
C HIS A 266 2.79 17.41 -11.34
N LEU A 267 3.67 18.44 -11.28
CA LEU A 267 3.87 19.38 -10.19
C LEU A 267 4.20 20.76 -10.75
N TYR A 268 4.28 21.78 -9.88
CA TYR A 268 4.80 23.11 -10.25
C TYR A 268 6.21 23.29 -9.68
N PRO A 269 7.27 22.93 -10.42
CA PRO A 269 8.63 22.94 -9.91
C PRO A 269 9.16 24.37 -9.77
N TYR A 270 10.00 24.63 -8.79
CA TYR A 270 10.71 25.89 -8.66
C TYR A 270 11.55 26.23 -9.91
N SER A 271 12.06 25.23 -10.60
CA SER A 271 12.84 25.38 -11.82
C SER A 271 12.83 24.08 -12.62
N ILE A 272 12.69 24.16 -13.93
CA ILE A 272 12.84 23.03 -14.87
C ILE A 272 14.27 22.85 -15.37
N ARG A 273 15.27 23.48 -14.73
CA ARG A 273 16.68 23.43 -15.15
C ARG A 273 17.25 22.03 -15.01
N GLY A 274 18.02 21.60 -15.99
CA GLY A 274 18.77 20.35 -15.97
C GLY A 274 17.88 19.10 -16.03
N GLN A 275 18.08 18.15 -15.14
CA GLN A 275 17.35 16.86 -15.09
C GLN A 275 15.87 17.01 -14.80
N ARG A 276 15.46 18.04 -14.05
CA ARG A 276 14.08 18.25 -13.61
C ARG A 276 13.07 18.28 -14.75
N LYS A 277 13.40 18.83 -15.90
CA LYS A 277 12.49 18.85 -17.06
C LYS A 277 12.13 17.46 -17.61
N ARG A 278 12.82 16.41 -17.18
CA ARG A 278 12.59 15.02 -17.59
C ARG A 278 11.99 14.15 -16.50
N ASP A 279 11.87 14.73 -15.30
CA ASP A 279 11.42 14.00 -14.12
C ASP A 279 9.90 14.04 -14.05
N TYR A 280 9.27 12.99 -14.58
CA TYR A 280 7.83 12.77 -14.58
C TYR A 280 6.96 13.94 -15.10
N PRO A 281 7.26 14.52 -16.30
CA PRO A 281 6.43 15.60 -16.82
C PRO A 281 4.98 15.15 -17.10
N ALA A 282 3.97 16.03 -17.15
CA ALA A 282 4.09 17.46 -17.40
C ALA A 282 4.34 18.26 -16.12
N PHE A 283 5.02 19.40 -16.30
CA PHE A 283 5.15 20.40 -15.24
C PHE A 283 4.36 21.65 -15.60
N TYR A 284 3.73 22.25 -14.60
CA TYR A 284 3.02 23.51 -14.74
C TYR A 284 4.03 24.64 -14.55
N SER A 285 4.29 25.40 -15.60
CA SER A 285 5.24 26.51 -15.60
C SER A 285 4.92 27.47 -16.74
N GLU A 286 5.60 28.61 -16.79
CA GLU A 286 5.52 29.59 -17.90
C GLU A 286 5.88 29.01 -19.27
N HIS A 287 6.43 27.81 -19.33
CA HIS A 287 6.74 27.11 -20.57
C HIS A 287 5.54 26.37 -21.17
N ASN A 288 4.49 26.17 -20.40
CA ASN A 288 3.26 25.59 -20.91
C ASN A 288 2.36 26.70 -21.46
N PRO A 289 1.84 26.59 -22.71
CA PRO A 289 1.05 27.64 -23.34
C PRO A 289 -0.31 27.89 -22.67
N TRP A 290 -0.77 27.01 -21.78
CA TRP A 290 -2.05 27.08 -21.08
C TRP A 290 -1.90 27.32 -19.57
N THR A 291 -0.71 27.67 -19.08
CA THR A 291 -0.47 27.87 -17.63
C THR A 291 -1.31 29.03 -17.07
N ASP A 292 -1.53 30.06 -17.84
CA ASP A 292 -2.37 31.22 -17.42
C ASP A 292 -3.85 30.81 -17.22
N GLU A 293 -4.29 29.73 -17.86
CA GLU A 293 -5.67 29.22 -17.78
C GLU A 293 -5.85 28.18 -16.66
N LEU A 294 -4.79 27.78 -15.94
CA LEU A 294 -4.86 26.80 -14.86
C LEU A 294 -5.90 27.18 -13.80
N LYS A 295 -6.05 28.47 -13.52
CA LYS A 295 -7.05 28.92 -12.55
C LYS A 295 -8.47 28.48 -12.91
N THR A 296 -8.84 28.47 -14.16
CA THR A 296 -10.18 28.01 -14.61
C THR A 296 -10.34 26.50 -14.36
N PHE A 297 -9.27 25.74 -14.62
CA PHE A 297 -9.23 24.30 -14.32
C PHE A 297 -9.34 24.03 -12.82
N ASP A 298 -8.55 24.73 -12.02
CA ASP A 298 -8.52 24.56 -10.56
C ASP A 298 -9.83 25.00 -9.90
N ASP A 299 -10.45 26.09 -10.35
CA ASP A 299 -11.76 26.54 -9.86
C ASP A 299 -12.84 25.46 -10.08
N TYR A 300 -12.88 24.86 -11.28
CA TYR A 300 -13.84 23.79 -11.59
C TYR A 300 -13.69 22.60 -10.64
N PHE A 301 -12.46 22.12 -10.44
CA PHE A 301 -12.21 20.96 -9.56
C PHE A 301 -12.32 21.31 -8.07
N THR A 302 -12.10 22.56 -7.70
CA THR A 302 -12.35 23.04 -6.33
C THR A 302 -13.84 23.02 -6.00
N GLU A 303 -14.69 23.52 -6.89
CA GLU A 303 -16.15 23.48 -6.70
C GLU A 303 -16.69 22.05 -6.67
N LEU A 304 -16.26 21.22 -7.63
CA LEU A 304 -16.66 19.81 -7.69
C LEU A 304 -16.16 19.04 -6.46
N GLY A 305 -14.92 19.26 -6.06
CA GLY A 305 -14.33 18.62 -4.88
C GLY A 305 -15.04 19.03 -3.59
N TYR A 306 -15.39 20.31 -3.45
CA TYR A 306 -16.17 20.78 -2.31
C TYR A 306 -17.55 20.10 -2.23
N LEU A 307 -18.24 19.99 -3.36
CA LEU A 307 -19.52 19.29 -3.44
C LEU A 307 -19.39 17.83 -3.02
N LEU A 308 -18.42 17.12 -3.58
CA LEU A 308 -18.20 15.69 -3.29
C LEU A 308 -17.76 15.45 -1.84
N ALA A 309 -16.88 16.28 -1.28
CA ALA A 309 -16.43 16.17 0.11
C ALA A 309 -17.55 16.41 1.15
N ASN A 310 -18.64 17.09 0.76
CA ASN A 310 -19.80 17.35 1.60
C ASN A 310 -21.02 16.52 1.24
N SER A 311 -20.87 15.53 0.37
CA SER A 311 -21.90 14.56 0.00
C SER A 311 -21.52 13.15 0.43
N ARG A 312 -22.45 12.22 0.29
CA ARG A 312 -22.25 10.80 0.52
C ARG A 312 -22.63 10.03 -0.73
N GLU A 313 -21.76 9.12 -1.13
CA GLU A 313 -22.10 8.17 -2.17
C GLU A 313 -23.14 7.17 -1.66
N GLN A 314 -24.18 6.92 -2.44
CA GLN A 314 -25.15 5.87 -2.18
C GLN A 314 -24.65 4.60 -2.86
N ALA A 315 -24.29 3.61 -2.05
CA ALA A 315 -23.78 2.33 -2.51
C ALA A 315 -24.45 1.20 -1.73
N ASP A 316 -25.36 0.48 -2.38
CA ASP A 316 -26.09 -0.63 -1.77
C ASP A 316 -25.29 -1.95 -1.82
N VAL A 317 -24.27 -2.02 -2.66
CA VAL A 317 -23.46 -3.22 -2.87
C VAL A 317 -22.11 -3.07 -2.19
N LEU A 318 -21.69 -4.11 -1.47
CA LEU A 318 -20.34 -4.30 -1.00
C LEU A 318 -19.67 -5.44 -1.77
N ILE A 319 -18.56 -5.14 -2.42
CA ILE A 319 -17.72 -6.14 -3.10
C ILE A 319 -16.52 -6.43 -2.20
N VAL A 320 -16.36 -7.67 -1.76
CA VAL A 320 -15.22 -8.05 -0.91
C VAL A 320 -13.94 -7.94 -1.73
N HIS A 321 -13.00 -7.14 -1.24
CA HIS A 321 -11.68 -6.98 -1.85
C HIS A 321 -10.84 -8.24 -1.61
N PRO A 322 -10.38 -8.96 -2.65
CA PRO A 322 -9.88 -10.32 -2.48
C PRO A 322 -8.41 -10.41 -2.07
N ILE A 323 -7.90 -9.46 -1.28
CA ILE A 323 -6.48 -9.43 -0.88
C ILE A 323 -6.10 -10.62 -0.01
N HIS A 324 -7.01 -11.13 0.83
CA HIS A 324 -6.75 -12.32 1.62
C HIS A 324 -6.62 -13.60 0.77
N SER A 325 -7.29 -13.65 -0.39
CA SER A 325 -7.06 -14.71 -1.36
C SER A 325 -5.66 -14.61 -1.99
N ALA A 326 -5.18 -13.39 -2.24
CA ALA A 326 -3.81 -13.19 -2.70
C ALA A 326 -2.78 -13.66 -1.66
N TYR A 327 -3.03 -13.46 -0.35
CA TYR A 327 -2.13 -13.95 0.70
C TYR A 327 -1.90 -15.46 0.66
N LEU A 328 -2.94 -16.24 0.35
CA LEU A 328 -2.83 -17.70 0.25
C LEU A 328 -1.90 -18.18 -0.85
N MET A 329 -1.80 -17.39 -1.93
CA MET A 329 -1.18 -17.78 -3.19
C MET A 329 0.17 -17.12 -3.42
N PHE A 330 0.42 -15.94 -2.83
CA PHE A 330 1.54 -15.10 -3.21
C PHE A 330 2.89 -15.75 -2.91
N ASP A 331 3.60 -16.06 -3.98
CA ASP A 331 4.99 -16.45 -4.01
C ASP A 331 5.76 -15.45 -4.90
N ARG A 332 6.62 -14.65 -4.31
CA ARG A 332 7.35 -13.58 -5.02
C ARG A 332 8.26 -14.12 -6.13
N ALA A 333 8.77 -15.34 -5.97
CA ALA A 333 9.73 -15.90 -6.91
C ALA A 333 9.07 -16.58 -8.13
N ASN A 334 7.85 -17.12 -7.97
CA ASN A 334 7.33 -18.08 -8.93
C ASN A 334 5.94 -17.80 -9.46
N ASP A 335 5.10 -16.95 -8.84
CA ASP A 335 3.68 -17.05 -9.14
C ASP A 335 2.89 -15.73 -9.22
N GLU A 336 3.22 -14.92 -10.23
CA GLU A 336 2.34 -13.83 -10.68
C GLU A 336 0.97 -14.36 -11.14
N ALA A 337 0.95 -15.50 -11.81
CA ALA A 337 -0.25 -16.04 -12.45
C ALA A 337 -1.33 -16.44 -11.45
N SER A 338 -0.98 -17.01 -10.29
CA SER A 338 -1.95 -17.39 -9.26
C SER A 338 -2.66 -16.18 -8.66
N VAL A 339 -1.94 -15.12 -8.32
CA VAL A 339 -2.56 -13.89 -7.79
C VAL A 339 -3.38 -13.19 -8.87
N ARG A 340 -2.89 -13.14 -10.12
CA ARG A 340 -3.66 -12.58 -11.25
C ARG A 340 -4.94 -13.36 -11.53
N SER A 341 -4.96 -14.67 -11.30
CA SER A 341 -6.18 -15.48 -11.47
C SER A 341 -7.34 -15.04 -10.56
N VAL A 342 -7.04 -14.35 -9.47
CA VAL A 342 -8.02 -13.72 -8.59
C VAL A 342 -8.25 -12.25 -8.94
N GLY A 343 -7.19 -11.52 -9.26
CA GLY A 343 -7.24 -10.09 -9.56
C GLY A 343 -7.97 -9.77 -10.86
N GLU A 344 -7.73 -10.53 -11.93
CA GLU A 344 -8.37 -10.27 -13.23
C GLU A 344 -9.91 -10.46 -13.21
N PRO A 345 -10.47 -11.55 -12.65
CA PRO A 345 -11.92 -11.67 -12.49
C PRO A 345 -12.52 -10.58 -11.61
N PHE A 346 -11.81 -10.17 -10.57
CA PHE A 346 -12.24 -9.05 -9.73
C PHE A 346 -12.29 -7.74 -10.50
N ASN A 347 -11.27 -7.43 -11.30
CA ASN A 347 -11.25 -6.25 -12.16
C ASN A 347 -12.41 -6.26 -13.17
N VAL A 348 -12.69 -7.40 -13.80
CA VAL A 348 -13.85 -7.56 -14.70
C VAL A 348 -15.18 -7.33 -13.96
N LEU A 349 -15.28 -7.81 -12.74
CA LEU A 349 -16.48 -7.62 -11.92
C LEU A 349 -16.72 -6.14 -11.64
N ILE A 350 -15.72 -5.42 -11.12
CA ILE A 350 -15.87 -4.00 -10.76
C ILE A 350 -16.13 -3.12 -12.00
N GLU A 351 -15.47 -3.39 -13.13
CA GLU A 351 -15.75 -2.69 -14.39
C GLU A 351 -17.20 -2.85 -14.86
N ARG A 352 -17.80 -4.04 -14.67
CA ARG A 352 -19.21 -4.29 -15.01
C ARG A 352 -20.14 -3.51 -14.08
N PHE A 353 -19.84 -3.40 -12.79
CA PHE A 353 -20.62 -2.61 -11.84
C PHE A 353 -20.54 -1.12 -12.20
N GLY A 354 -19.35 -0.60 -12.48
CA GLY A 354 -19.14 0.77 -12.93
C GLY A 354 -19.91 1.07 -14.22
N ALA A 355 -19.79 0.21 -15.24
CA ALA A 355 -20.48 0.36 -16.51
C ALA A 355 -22.00 0.29 -16.40
N ALA A 356 -22.51 -0.48 -15.43
CA ALA A 356 -23.94 -0.57 -15.16
C ALA A 356 -24.48 0.59 -14.27
N GLY A 357 -23.61 1.48 -13.79
CA GLY A 357 -23.99 2.57 -12.90
C GLY A 357 -24.47 2.09 -11.51
N ILE A 358 -24.02 0.91 -11.08
CA ILE A 358 -24.40 0.35 -9.76
C ILE A 358 -23.41 0.88 -8.72
N GLY A 359 -23.90 1.67 -7.78
CA GLY A 359 -23.12 2.18 -6.65
C GLY A 359 -22.61 1.03 -5.77
N HIS A 360 -21.28 1.00 -5.54
CA HIS A 360 -20.68 -0.05 -4.75
C HIS A 360 -19.43 0.45 -4.00
N HIS A 361 -19.16 -0.19 -2.85
CA HIS A 361 -17.92 -0.03 -2.10
C HIS A 361 -17.14 -1.34 -2.07
N TYR A 362 -15.84 -1.25 -1.88
CA TYR A 362 -15.02 -2.41 -1.55
C TYR A 362 -14.95 -2.62 -0.04
N GLY A 363 -15.01 -3.88 0.39
CA GLY A 363 -14.82 -4.29 1.77
C GLY A 363 -13.47 -4.98 1.94
N ASP A 364 -12.55 -4.34 2.66
CA ASP A 364 -11.31 -5.00 3.10
C ASP A 364 -11.58 -5.82 4.35
N GLU A 365 -11.09 -7.06 4.40
CA GLU A 365 -11.42 -7.99 5.49
C GLU A 365 -10.84 -7.53 6.84
N ARG A 366 -9.69 -6.84 6.88
CA ARG A 366 -9.16 -6.27 8.12
C ARG A 366 -10.01 -5.09 8.61
N LEU A 367 -10.46 -4.23 7.71
CA LEU A 367 -11.37 -3.15 8.06
C LEU A 367 -12.75 -3.69 8.48
N MET A 368 -13.22 -4.76 7.83
CA MET A 368 -14.44 -5.46 8.22
C MET A 368 -14.33 -6.10 9.61
N GLU A 369 -13.21 -6.76 9.92
CA GLU A 369 -12.94 -7.32 11.25
C GLU A 369 -12.96 -6.24 12.34
N LYS A 370 -12.44 -5.06 12.05
CA LYS A 370 -12.28 -3.97 13.02
C LYS A 370 -13.53 -3.10 13.17
N TYR A 371 -14.20 -2.80 12.07
CA TYR A 371 -15.28 -1.81 11.99
C TYR A 371 -16.59 -2.39 11.51
N GLY A 372 -16.62 -3.68 11.16
CA GLY A 372 -17.79 -4.37 10.65
C GLY A 372 -18.79 -4.75 11.74
N SER A 373 -20.06 -4.66 11.42
CA SER A 373 -21.15 -5.19 12.24
C SER A 373 -22.34 -5.58 11.37
N VAL A 374 -23.11 -6.57 11.82
CA VAL A 374 -24.34 -6.98 11.16
C VAL A 374 -25.52 -6.66 12.07
N LYS A 375 -26.47 -5.87 11.56
CA LYS A 375 -27.69 -5.52 12.27
C LYS A 375 -28.88 -5.53 11.30
N ASP A 376 -30.00 -6.17 11.70
CA ASP A 376 -31.22 -6.23 10.91
C ASP A 376 -31.00 -6.73 9.46
N GLY A 377 -30.11 -7.72 9.29
CA GLY A 377 -29.76 -8.30 7.99
C GLY A 377 -28.89 -7.43 7.10
N LYS A 378 -28.40 -6.30 7.58
CA LYS A 378 -27.50 -5.38 6.85
C LYS A 378 -26.10 -5.42 7.42
N LEU A 379 -25.10 -5.42 6.55
CA LEU A 379 -23.70 -5.26 6.91
C LEU A 379 -23.34 -3.77 6.94
N THR A 380 -22.77 -3.36 8.06
CA THR A 380 -22.22 -2.00 8.21
C THR A 380 -20.72 -2.08 8.43
N ILE A 381 -19.95 -1.26 7.73
CA ILE A 381 -18.51 -1.05 7.98
C ILE A 381 -18.34 0.43 8.32
N GLY A 382 -18.00 0.70 9.58
CA GLY A 382 -17.89 2.07 10.08
C GLY A 382 -19.15 2.89 9.82
N GLN A 383 -19.12 3.82 8.85
CA GLN A 383 -20.25 4.70 8.51
C GLN A 383 -21.07 4.25 7.28
N CYS A 384 -20.66 3.19 6.58
CA CYS A 384 -21.33 2.68 5.38
C CYS A 384 -22.13 1.42 5.68
N THR A 385 -23.38 1.39 5.22
CA THR A 385 -24.28 0.24 5.37
C THR A 385 -24.65 -0.29 4.00
N SER A 386 -24.50 -1.60 3.79
CA SER A 386 -24.91 -2.31 2.58
C SER A 386 -26.07 -3.27 2.90
N SER A 387 -26.97 -3.42 1.95
CA SER A 387 -28.19 -4.24 2.07
C SER A 387 -27.96 -5.69 1.64
#